data_f5171ef10583e78369867aaaa82e15f6
#
_entry.id   f5171ef10583e78369867aaaa82e15f6
#
_cell.length_a   1.000
_cell.length_b   1.000
_cell.length_c   1.000
_cell.angle_alpha   90.00
_cell.angle_beta   90.00
_cell.angle_gamma   90.00
#
_symmetry.space_group_name_H-M   'P 1'
#
loop_
_entity.id
_entity.type
_entity.pdbx_description
1 polymer ?
#
loop_
_entity_poly.entity_id
_entity_poly.type
_entity_poly.pdbx_seq_one_letter_code
_entity_poly.pdbx_strand_id
1 'polypeptide(L)'
;MKGMVIKMPNKFTPKAQYALNMALTFASDMGHSYIGSEHILLGLLATHECAASKILTARGIDKEKVKNTVAEIAGLGSPGLITPSDMTPRTKKIIEGSAYESSRNGHSYIGTEHILLSLLNEKDCVAVRILESMSVSPAELRNDIETYIAGSPNHSYTNAKKQDDEGYTKTSEKKSGAAVLSFGKDLTMLAKKGRLDPITGRDKERERVIQILSRRTKNNPCLIGEPGVGKTAVVEGLAQRIADGNVPELLKD
;
A
#
# COMPACT_ATOMS: atom_id res chain seq x y z
N MET A 1 -10.75 12.39 12.36
CA MET A 1 -9.52 11.70 12.80
C MET A 1 -8.70 11.34 11.56
N LYS A 2 -7.48 11.88 11.37
CA LYS A 2 -6.61 11.49 10.27
C LYS A 2 -5.96 10.15 10.66
N GLY A 3 -6.41 9.05 10.07
CA GLY A 3 -5.85 7.73 10.28
C GLY A 3 -4.36 7.72 9.95
N MET A 4 -3.57 7.22 10.87
CA MET A 4 -2.14 7.01 10.71
C MET A 4 -1.94 5.87 9.71
N VAL A 5 -1.26 6.12 8.60
CA VAL A 5 -1.10 5.15 7.49
C VAL A 5 0.29 4.52 7.58
N ILE A 6 0.34 3.19 7.55
CA ILE A 6 1.59 2.44 7.44
C ILE A 6 2.19 2.72 6.05
N LYS A 7 3.28 3.49 5.98
CA LYS A 7 4.07 3.63 4.75
C LYS A 7 5.03 2.45 4.62
N MET A 8 4.66 1.49 3.78
CA MET A 8 5.53 0.37 3.42
C MET A 8 6.32 0.66 2.13
N PRO A 9 7.45 -0.04 1.89
CA PRO A 9 8.20 0.09 0.64
C PRO A 9 7.32 -0.16 -0.59
N ASN A 10 7.62 0.46 -1.73
CA ASN A 10 6.86 0.49 -2.98
C ASN A 10 6.53 -0.87 -3.64
N LYS A 11 6.74 -1.99 -2.95
CA LYS A 11 6.47 -3.34 -3.48
C LYS A 11 5.11 -3.91 -3.09
N PHE A 12 4.42 -3.35 -2.09
CA PHE A 12 3.10 -3.84 -1.68
C PHE A 12 2.00 -3.38 -2.64
N THR A 13 1.12 -4.31 -3.01
CA THR A 13 -0.08 -3.96 -3.78
C THR A 13 -1.00 -3.04 -2.96
N PRO A 14 -1.88 -2.25 -3.62
CA PRO A 14 -2.86 -1.42 -2.90
C PRO A 14 -3.72 -2.20 -1.92
N LYS A 15 -4.15 -3.41 -2.27
CA LYS A 15 -4.93 -4.30 -1.40
C LYS A 15 -4.10 -4.80 -0.22
N ALA A 16 -2.83 -5.14 -0.43
CA ALA A 16 -1.93 -5.53 0.66
C ALA A 16 -1.67 -4.37 1.63
N GLN A 17 -1.44 -3.16 1.10
CA GLN A 17 -1.30 -1.96 1.92
C GLN A 17 -2.57 -1.63 2.71
N TYR A 18 -3.75 -1.79 2.08
CA TYR A 18 -5.03 -1.61 2.75
C TYR A 18 -5.22 -2.61 3.89
N ALA A 19 -4.89 -3.89 3.67
CA ALA A 19 -4.97 -4.94 4.69
C ALA A 19 -4.10 -4.62 5.92
N LEU A 20 -2.87 -4.13 5.70
CA LEU A 20 -1.97 -3.72 6.79
C LEU A 20 -2.50 -2.50 7.55
N ASN A 21 -3.11 -1.53 6.86
CA ASN A 21 -3.76 -0.39 7.51
C ASN A 21 -4.99 -0.82 8.32
N MET A 22 -5.78 -1.76 7.79
CA MET A 22 -6.92 -2.34 8.54
C MET A 22 -6.46 -3.10 9.77
N ALA A 23 -5.32 -3.80 9.72
CA ALA A 23 -4.74 -4.45 10.89
C ALA A 23 -4.43 -3.45 12.03
N LEU A 24 -3.89 -2.28 11.69
CA LEU A 24 -3.66 -1.20 12.64
C LEU A 24 -5.00 -0.67 13.22
N THR A 25 -6.01 -0.49 12.37
CA THR A 25 -7.35 -0.05 12.80
C THR A 25 -7.96 -1.05 13.76
N PHE A 26 -7.93 -2.35 13.46
CA PHE A 26 -8.47 -3.39 14.37
C PHE A 26 -7.73 -3.42 15.69
N ALA A 27 -6.41 -3.30 15.70
CA ALA A 27 -5.64 -3.25 16.94
C ALA A 27 -6.04 -2.05 17.81
N SER A 28 -6.20 -0.88 17.19
CA SER A 28 -6.69 0.34 17.87
C SER A 28 -8.11 0.19 18.40
N ASP A 29 -9.04 -0.30 17.57
CA ASP A 29 -10.47 -0.44 17.93
C ASP A 29 -10.68 -1.49 19.03
N MET A 30 -9.86 -2.53 19.07
CA MET A 30 -9.87 -3.55 20.12
C MET A 30 -9.14 -3.09 21.40
N GLY A 31 -8.51 -1.92 21.38
CA GLY A 31 -7.79 -1.34 22.51
C GLY A 31 -6.49 -2.06 22.85
N HIS A 32 -5.88 -2.75 21.89
CA HIS A 32 -4.59 -3.40 22.08
C HIS A 32 -3.46 -2.37 21.94
N SER A 33 -2.40 -2.54 22.70
CA SER A 33 -1.20 -1.68 22.63
C SER A 33 -0.15 -2.14 21.62
N TYR A 34 -0.47 -3.14 20.78
CA TYR A 34 0.42 -3.74 19.80
C TYR A 34 -0.34 -4.20 18.56
N ILE A 35 0.39 -4.36 17.45
CA ILE A 35 -0.15 -4.97 16.23
C ILE A 35 0.41 -6.39 16.14
N GLY A 36 -0.44 -7.40 16.41
CA GLY A 36 -0.10 -8.81 16.34
C GLY A 36 -0.51 -9.48 15.02
N SER A 37 -0.19 -10.77 14.88
CA SER A 37 -0.55 -11.59 13.71
C SER A 37 -2.07 -11.72 13.53
N GLU A 38 -2.84 -11.75 14.61
CA GLU A 38 -4.29 -11.76 14.65
C GLU A 38 -4.90 -10.54 13.98
N HIS A 39 -4.29 -9.38 14.19
CA HIS A 39 -4.73 -8.14 13.53
C HIS A 39 -4.41 -8.16 12.04
N ILE A 40 -3.27 -8.76 11.63
CA ILE A 40 -2.97 -8.99 10.21
C ILE A 40 -4.03 -9.90 9.58
N LEU A 41 -4.42 -10.98 10.23
CA LEU A 41 -5.47 -11.89 9.76
C LEU A 41 -6.81 -11.15 9.59
N LEU A 42 -7.21 -10.34 10.57
CA LEU A 42 -8.42 -9.49 10.48
C LEU A 42 -8.33 -8.48 9.33
N GLY A 43 -7.17 -7.86 9.14
CA GLY A 43 -6.93 -6.92 8.04
C GLY A 43 -7.05 -7.58 6.67
N LEU A 44 -6.53 -8.81 6.51
CA LEU A 44 -6.67 -9.59 5.28
C LEU A 44 -8.15 -9.94 5.01
N LEU A 45 -8.90 -10.37 6.02
CA LEU A 45 -10.34 -10.67 5.92
C LEU A 45 -11.19 -9.43 5.63
N ALA A 46 -10.83 -8.27 6.16
CA ALA A 46 -11.54 -7.01 5.91
C ALA A 46 -11.29 -6.42 4.52
N THR A 47 -10.27 -6.92 3.81
CA THR A 47 -9.92 -6.45 2.47
C THR A 47 -10.77 -7.17 1.43
N HIS A 48 -11.84 -6.51 0.95
CA HIS A 48 -12.74 -7.10 -0.02
C HIS A 48 -12.05 -7.50 -1.33
N GLU A 49 -12.48 -8.64 -1.90
CA GLU A 49 -12.02 -9.17 -3.19
C GLU A 49 -10.50 -9.31 -3.36
N CYS A 50 -9.75 -9.43 -2.27
CA CYS A 50 -8.34 -9.79 -2.35
C CYS A 50 -8.15 -11.33 -2.37
N ALA A 51 -6.99 -11.77 -2.82
CA ALA A 51 -6.66 -13.20 -2.88
C ALA A 51 -6.81 -13.87 -1.50
N ALA A 52 -6.22 -13.29 -0.47
CA ALA A 52 -6.29 -13.82 0.89
C ALA A 52 -7.73 -13.92 1.41
N SER A 53 -8.55 -12.87 1.25
CA SER A 53 -9.93 -12.90 1.76
C SER A 53 -10.78 -13.95 1.03
N LYS A 54 -10.61 -14.11 -0.28
CA LYS A 54 -11.32 -15.14 -1.07
C LYS A 54 -10.98 -16.55 -0.59
N ILE A 55 -9.71 -16.84 -0.38
CA ILE A 55 -9.24 -18.17 0.07
C ILE A 55 -9.71 -18.44 1.50
N LEU A 56 -9.57 -17.47 2.41
CA LEU A 56 -10.02 -17.60 3.80
C LEU A 56 -11.53 -17.81 3.89
N THR A 57 -12.31 -17.03 3.14
CA THR A 57 -13.77 -17.15 3.13
C THR A 57 -14.23 -18.46 2.49
N ALA A 58 -13.56 -18.96 1.44
CA ALA A 58 -13.85 -20.25 0.83
C ALA A 58 -13.66 -21.43 1.82
N ARG A 59 -12.80 -21.26 2.83
CA ARG A 59 -12.61 -22.21 3.95
C ARG A 59 -13.56 -21.95 5.13
N GLY A 60 -14.54 -21.06 4.98
CA GLY A 60 -15.54 -20.76 6.01
C GLY A 60 -15.03 -19.86 7.14
N ILE A 61 -13.88 -19.20 6.94
CA ILE A 61 -13.34 -18.26 7.91
C ILE A 61 -14.07 -16.93 7.75
N ASP A 62 -14.85 -16.58 8.75
CA ASP A 62 -15.60 -15.34 8.81
C ASP A 62 -14.89 -14.29 9.70
N LYS A 63 -14.89 -13.05 9.23
CA LYS A 63 -14.23 -11.92 9.92
C LYS A 63 -14.76 -11.71 11.32
N GLU A 64 -16.09 -11.79 11.52
CA GLU A 64 -16.70 -11.55 12.85
C GLU A 64 -16.35 -12.68 13.81
N LYS A 65 -16.34 -13.93 13.35
CA LYS A 65 -15.89 -15.06 14.17
C LYS A 65 -14.44 -14.90 14.61
N VAL A 66 -13.53 -14.54 13.68
CA VAL A 66 -12.13 -14.27 14.02
C VAL A 66 -12.02 -13.14 15.02
N LYS A 67 -12.76 -12.03 14.83
CA LYS A 67 -12.77 -10.88 15.75
C LYS A 67 -13.20 -11.29 17.16
N ASN A 68 -14.26 -12.09 17.28
CA ASN A 68 -14.74 -12.57 18.57
C ASN A 68 -13.71 -13.48 19.24
N THR A 69 -13.10 -14.40 18.49
CA THR A 69 -12.03 -15.28 19.01
C THR A 69 -10.81 -14.48 19.46
N VAL A 70 -10.43 -13.42 18.74
CA VAL A 70 -9.35 -12.51 19.18
C VAL A 70 -9.71 -11.84 20.49
N ALA A 71 -10.96 -11.34 20.64
CA ALA A 71 -11.43 -10.73 21.88
C ALA A 71 -11.45 -11.71 23.07
N GLU A 72 -11.76 -12.98 22.81
CA GLU A 72 -11.72 -14.05 23.84
C GLU A 72 -10.30 -14.39 24.28
N ILE A 73 -9.33 -14.46 23.33
CA ILE A 73 -7.94 -14.86 23.60
C ILE A 73 -7.11 -13.70 24.18
N ALA A 74 -7.21 -12.53 23.60
CA ALA A 74 -6.37 -11.36 23.93
C ALA A 74 -7.08 -10.34 24.85
N GLY A 75 -8.40 -10.49 25.03
CA GLY A 75 -9.23 -9.51 25.74
C GLY A 75 -9.50 -8.27 24.90
N LEU A 76 -10.23 -7.34 25.48
CA LEU A 76 -10.44 -6.00 24.94
C LEU A 76 -9.80 -4.99 25.88
N GLY A 77 -9.09 -4.02 25.32
CA GLY A 77 -8.44 -2.94 26.06
C GLY A 77 -9.17 -1.60 25.90
N SER A 78 -8.52 -0.55 26.34
CA SER A 78 -8.99 0.82 26.08
C SER A 78 -8.41 1.32 24.75
N PRO A 79 -9.24 1.90 23.86
CA PRO A 79 -8.74 2.45 22.59
C PRO A 79 -7.57 3.41 22.81
N GLY A 80 -6.48 3.17 22.12
CA GLY A 80 -5.24 3.93 22.24
C GLY A 80 -4.67 4.33 20.88
N LEU A 81 -3.71 5.24 20.88
CA LEU A 81 -2.95 5.59 19.68
C LEU A 81 -1.93 4.49 19.42
N ILE A 82 -2.15 3.73 18.35
CA ILE A 82 -1.22 2.70 17.86
C ILE A 82 -0.51 3.22 16.63
N THR A 83 0.78 2.97 16.57
CA THR A 83 1.65 3.35 15.47
C THR A 83 2.20 2.10 14.76
N PRO A 84 2.69 2.21 13.54
CA PRO A 84 3.39 1.10 12.86
C PRO A 84 4.61 0.57 13.64
N SER A 85 5.16 1.36 14.57
CA SER A 85 6.28 0.94 15.43
C SER A 85 5.87 -0.11 16.45
N ASP A 86 4.59 -0.16 16.81
CA ASP A 86 4.03 -1.03 17.85
C ASP A 86 3.74 -2.46 17.34
N MET A 87 4.27 -2.80 16.15
CA MET A 87 4.22 -4.17 15.63
C MET A 87 5.06 -5.10 16.49
N THR A 88 4.49 -6.26 16.84
CA THR A 88 5.26 -7.30 17.51
C THR A 88 6.42 -7.76 16.64
N PRO A 89 7.52 -8.29 17.23
CA PRO A 89 8.63 -8.84 16.43
C PRO A 89 8.18 -9.89 15.42
N ARG A 90 7.20 -10.71 15.79
CA ARG A 90 6.62 -11.73 14.92
C ARG A 90 5.83 -11.11 13.75
N THR A 91 5.07 -10.05 13.99
CA THR A 91 4.38 -9.33 12.92
C THR A 91 5.36 -8.68 11.94
N LYS A 92 6.46 -8.11 12.43
CA LYS A 92 7.53 -7.58 11.57
C LYS A 92 8.12 -8.68 10.69
N LYS A 93 8.39 -9.86 11.28
CA LYS A 93 8.90 -11.03 10.55
C LYS A 93 7.91 -11.52 9.48
N ILE A 94 6.60 -11.50 9.75
CA ILE A 94 5.57 -11.83 8.75
C ILE A 94 5.61 -10.86 7.57
N ILE A 95 5.74 -9.57 7.83
CA ILE A 95 5.79 -8.55 6.78
C ILE A 95 7.08 -8.68 5.94
N GLU A 96 8.23 -8.88 6.58
CA GLU A 96 9.51 -9.11 5.90
C GLU A 96 9.48 -10.42 5.09
N GLY A 97 8.95 -11.49 5.67
CA GLY A 97 8.81 -12.79 5.02
C GLY A 97 7.87 -12.76 3.80
N SER A 98 6.91 -11.84 3.76
CA SER A 98 6.02 -11.69 2.60
C SER A 98 6.79 -11.27 1.33
N ALA A 99 7.90 -10.53 1.47
CA ALA A 99 8.79 -10.20 0.35
C ALA A 99 9.56 -11.44 -0.15
N TYR A 100 9.95 -12.32 0.76
CA TYR A 100 10.57 -13.59 0.39
C TYR A 100 9.58 -14.49 -0.36
N GLU A 101 8.35 -14.65 0.16
CA GLU A 101 7.30 -15.43 -0.51
C GLU A 101 6.94 -14.86 -1.89
N SER A 102 6.89 -13.56 -2.05
CA SER A 102 6.71 -12.92 -3.36
C SER A 102 7.82 -13.30 -4.33
N SER A 103 9.08 -13.17 -3.91
CA SER A 103 10.23 -13.49 -4.74
C SER A 103 10.30 -14.98 -5.10
N ARG A 104 9.99 -15.87 -4.14
CA ARG A 104 9.92 -17.32 -4.34
C ARG A 104 8.90 -17.72 -5.40
N ASN A 105 7.77 -17.01 -5.46
CA ASN A 105 6.71 -17.22 -6.46
C ASN A 105 6.96 -16.44 -7.78
N GLY A 106 8.12 -15.81 -7.95
CA GLY A 106 8.49 -15.09 -9.18
C GLY A 106 7.75 -13.77 -9.37
N HIS A 107 7.15 -13.21 -8.31
CA HIS A 107 6.42 -11.95 -8.39
C HIS A 107 7.32 -10.76 -8.04
N SER A 108 7.11 -9.64 -8.74
CA SER A 108 7.78 -8.36 -8.46
C SER A 108 7.05 -7.49 -7.45
N TYR A 109 5.87 -7.92 -6.97
CA TYR A 109 4.99 -7.22 -6.05
C TYR A 109 4.63 -8.10 -4.85
N ILE A 110 4.26 -7.49 -3.74
CA ILE A 110 3.81 -8.19 -2.54
C ILE A 110 2.28 -8.03 -2.44
N GLY A 111 1.56 -9.10 -2.73
CA GLY A 111 0.10 -9.17 -2.60
C GLY A 111 -0.35 -9.71 -1.25
N THR A 112 -1.66 -9.74 -1.04
CA THR A 112 -2.29 -10.28 0.19
C THR A 112 -2.04 -11.78 0.36
N GLU A 113 -1.91 -12.52 -0.73
CA GLU A 113 -1.53 -13.93 -0.78
C GLU A 113 -0.14 -14.17 -0.19
N HIS A 114 0.83 -13.31 -0.48
CA HIS A 114 2.18 -13.43 0.06
C HIS A 114 2.24 -13.10 1.56
N ILE A 115 1.42 -12.15 2.02
CA ILE A 115 1.29 -11.86 3.46
C ILE A 115 0.68 -13.06 4.17
N LEU A 116 -0.36 -13.69 3.60
CA LEU A 116 -0.99 -14.86 4.17
C LEU A 116 -0.04 -16.07 4.20
N LEU A 117 0.72 -16.33 3.12
CA LEU A 117 1.77 -17.37 3.10
C LEU A 117 2.80 -17.16 4.21
N SER A 118 3.30 -15.94 4.34
CA SER A 118 4.27 -15.60 5.38
C SER A 118 3.71 -15.74 6.79
N LEU A 119 2.43 -15.39 6.99
CA LEU A 119 1.72 -15.60 8.26
C LEU A 119 1.65 -17.07 8.62
N LEU A 120 1.34 -17.95 7.67
CA LEU A 120 1.26 -19.40 7.88
C LEU A 120 2.64 -20.04 8.15
N ASN A 121 3.75 -19.39 7.77
CA ASN A 121 5.10 -19.85 8.11
C ASN A 121 5.43 -19.67 9.59
N GLU A 122 4.78 -18.74 10.28
CA GLU A 122 4.95 -18.50 11.72
C GLU A 122 4.00 -19.41 12.53
N LYS A 123 4.33 -20.70 12.61
CA LYS A 123 3.47 -21.78 13.17
C LYS A 123 2.90 -21.48 14.57
N ASP A 124 3.66 -20.78 15.41
CA ASP A 124 3.26 -20.48 16.80
C ASP A 124 2.59 -19.11 16.94
N CYS A 125 2.17 -18.46 15.87
CA CYS A 125 1.53 -17.17 15.96
C CYS A 125 0.03 -17.28 16.32
N VAL A 126 -0.51 -16.24 16.95
CA VAL A 126 -1.90 -16.20 17.39
C VAL A 126 -2.87 -16.43 16.23
N ALA A 127 -2.58 -15.85 15.05
CA ALA A 127 -3.41 -16.05 13.86
C ALA A 127 -3.53 -17.54 13.44
N VAL A 128 -2.41 -18.29 13.44
CA VAL A 128 -2.42 -19.72 13.10
C VAL A 128 -3.22 -20.51 14.12
N ARG A 129 -3.06 -20.23 15.41
CA ARG A 129 -3.85 -20.86 16.48
C ARG A 129 -5.35 -20.59 16.34
N ILE A 130 -5.73 -19.39 15.91
CA ILE A 130 -7.14 -19.04 15.62
C ILE A 130 -7.64 -19.87 14.44
N LEU A 131 -6.89 -19.99 13.35
CA LEU A 131 -7.26 -20.80 12.19
C LEU A 131 -7.45 -22.28 12.57
N GLU A 132 -6.55 -22.82 13.37
CA GLU A 132 -6.63 -24.21 13.88
C GLU A 132 -7.84 -24.39 14.81
N SER A 133 -8.16 -23.44 15.68
CA SER A 133 -9.37 -23.48 16.52
C SER A 133 -10.67 -23.50 15.71
N MET A 134 -10.62 -22.95 14.49
CA MET A 134 -11.74 -22.99 13.53
C MET A 134 -11.69 -24.23 12.63
N SER A 135 -10.88 -25.25 12.98
CA SER A 135 -10.71 -26.49 12.22
C SER A 135 -10.18 -26.28 10.81
N VAL A 136 -9.41 -25.23 10.57
CA VAL A 136 -8.74 -24.96 9.31
C VAL A 136 -7.26 -25.33 9.41
N SER A 137 -6.83 -26.27 8.59
CA SER A 137 -5.45 -26.71 8.54
C SER A 137 -4.57 -25.66 7.84
N PRO A 138 -3.49 -25.16 8.49
CA PRO A 138 -2.53 -24.25 7.86
C PRO A 138 -1.88 -24.85 6.60
N ALA A 139 -1.69 -26.17 6.55
CA ALA A 139 -1.11 -26.86 5.40
C ALA A 139 -2.06 -26.86 4.19
N GLU A 140 -3.35 -27.14 4.43
CA GLU A 140 -4.36 -27.09 3.37
C GLU A 140 -4.54 -25.66 2.85
N LEU A 141 -4.58 -24.68 3.75
CA LEU A 141 -4.69 -23.28 3.37
C LEU A 141 -3.50 -22.83 2.53
N ARG A 142 -2.30 -23.31 2.85
CA ARG A 142 -1.10 -23.09 2.03
C ARG A 142 -1.27 -23.65 0.63
N ASN A 143 -1.73 -24.89 0.50
CA ASN A 143 -1.96 -25.52 -0.81
C ASN A 143 -2.98 -24.74 -1.64
N ASP A 144 -4.03 -24.21 -1.01
CA ASP A 144 -5.03 -23.38 -1.70
C ASP A 144 -4.40 -22.08 -2.23
N ILE A 145 -3.52 -21.44 -1.43
CA ILE A 145 -2.83 -20.22 -1.85
C ILE A 145 -1.87 -20.51 -3.00
N GLU A 146 -1.08 -21.58 -2.90
CA GLU A 146 -0.13 -21.99 -3.95
C GLU A 146 -0.87 -22.35 -5.25
N THR A 147 -2.01 -23.04 -5.15
CA THR A 147 -2.89 -23.33 -6.29
C THR A 147 -3.48 -22.05 -6.89
N TYR A 148 -3.90 -21.12 -6.07
CA TYR A 148 -4.40 -19.81 -6.52
C TYR A 148 -3.33 -19.04 -7.28
N ILE A 149 -2.10 -19.01 -6.77
CA ILE A 149 -0.95 -18.35 -7.42
C ILE A 149 -0.62 -19.04 -8.76
N ALA A 150 -0.58 -20.37 -8.79
CA ALA A 150 -0.27 -21.14 -10.00
C ALA A 150 -1.36 -21.02 -11.08
N GLY A 151 -2.62 -20.94 -10.68
CA GLY A 151 -3.78 -20.79 -11.59
C GLY A 151 -4.05 -19.37 -12.04
N SER A 152 -3.39 -18.38 -11.43
CA SER A 152 -3.48 -16.98 -11.88
C SER A 152 -2.48 -16.75 -13.02
N PRO A 153 -2.93 -16.62 -14.29
CA PRO A 153 -2.04 -16.21 -15.36
C PRO A 153 -1.48 -14.85 -15.00
N ASN A 154 -0.15 -14.76 -14.87
CA ASN A 154 0.66 -13.56 -14.62
C ASN A 154 -0.20 -12.29 -14.49
N HIS A 155 -0.75 -12.03 -13.32
CA HIS A 155 -1.38 -10.74 -13.05
C HIS A 155 -0.25 -9.71 -12.89
N SER A 156 0.31 -9.32 -14.02
CA SER A 156 0.73 -7.94 -14.17
C SER A 156 -0.51 -7.12 -13.79
N TYR A 157 -0.46 -6.41 -12.67
CA TYR A 157 -1.50 -5.42 -12.34
C TYR A 157 -1.45 -4.33 -13.42
N THR A 158 -2.01 -4.64 -14.58
CA THR A 158 -2.46 -3.66 -15.54
C THR A 158 -3.87 -3.30 -15.12
N ASN A 159 -4.08 -2.05 -14.75
CA ASN A 159 -5.37 -1.44 -14.48
C ASN A 159 -6.45 -2.02 -15.38
N ALA A 160 -7.49 -2.60 -14.78
CA ALA A 160 -8.74 -2.86 -15.46
C ALA A 160 -9.35 -1.53 -15.89
N LYS A 161 -9.03 -1.07 -17.09
CA LYS A 161 -9.86 -0.15 -17.85
C LYS A 161 -10.91 -0.97 -18.56
N LYS A 162 -12.17 -0.57 -18.36
CA LYS A 162 -13.31 -0.99 -19.18
C LYS A 162 -12.94 -0.98 -20.65
N GLN A 163 -13.37 -2.06 -21.34
CA GLN A 163 -13.44 -2.15 -22.79
C GLN A 163 -14.29 -0.99 -23.33
N ASP A 164 -13.72 -0.33 -24.31
CA ASP A 164 -14.38 -0.06 -25.59
C ASP A 164 -13.30 0.32 -26.61
N ASP A 165 -13.17 -0.56 -27.52
CA ASP A 165 -12.91 -0.67 -28.95
C ASP A 165 -11.93 0.27 -29.68
N GLU A 166 -11.23 -0.41 -30.64
CA GLU A 166 -10.56 0.02 -31.86
C GLU A 166 -9.13 0.59 -31.86
N GLY A 167 -8.23 -0.30 -32.24
CA GLY A 167 -7.29 -0.19 -33.35
C GLY A 167 -6.12 0.81 -33.27
N TYR A 168 -4.91 0.28 -33.37
CA TYR A 168 -3.67 0.69 -34.05
C TYR A 168 -2.37 0.63 -33.22
N THR A 169 -1.58 -0.37 -33.59
CA THR A 169 -0.11 -0.47 -33.72
C THR A 169 0.85 0.41 -32.89
N LYS A 170 1.75 -0.36 -32.22
CA LYS A 170 3.22 -0.16 -31.99
C LYS A 170 3.74 1.25 -31.68
N THR A 171 4.28 1.40 -30.48
CA THR A 171 5.74 1.60 -30.28
C THR A 171 6.08 1.51 -28.78
N SER A 172 7.13 0.78 -28.48
CA SER A 172 7.79 0.68 -27.18
C SER A 172 8.39 2.03 -26.79
N GLU A 173 8.10 2.44 -25.57
CA GLU A 173 8.91 3.23 -24.64
C GLU A 173 8.02 4.15 -23.77
N LYS A 174 8.18 4.04 -22.45
CA LYS A 174 7.62 4.83 -21.35
C LYS A 174 6.56 4.14 -20.48
N LYS A 175 6.97 3.13 -19.69
CA LYS A 175 6.09 2.50 -18.66
C LYS A 175 6.51 2.75 -17.20
N SER A 176 7.28 3.78 -16.87
CA SER A 176 7.62 4.07 -15.46
C SER A 176 6.70 5.11 -14.78
N GLY A 177 5.97 5.92 -15.53
CA GLY A 177 5.11 6.98 -15.00
C GLY A 177 3.72 6.52 -14.52
N ALA A 178 3.17 5.44 -15.09
CA ALA A 178 1.79 5.02 -14.83
C ALA A 178 1.54 4.52 -13.40
N ALA A 179 2.55 3.94 -12.75
CA ALA A 179 2.43 3.46 -11.37
C ALA A 179 2.42 4.60 -10.34
N VAL A 180 3.10 5.71 -10.62
CA VAL A 180 3.13 6.88 -9.73
C VAL A 180 1.79 7.62 -9.76
N LEU A 181 1.13 7.67 -10.92
CA LEU A 181 -0.17 8.34 -11.11
C LEU A 181 -1.33 7.66 -10.39
N SER A 182 -1.21 6.35 -10.08
CA SER A 182 -2.25 5.63 -9.31
C SER A 182 -2.26 5.97 -7.82
N PHE A 183 -1.17 6.52 -7.27
CA PHE A 183 -0.99 6.86 -5.85
C PHE A 183 -0.83 8.35 -5.57
N GLY A 184 -0.73 9.17 -6.61
CA GLY A 184 -0.53 10.60 -6.51
C GLY A 184 -1.55 11.39 -7.31
N LYS A 185 -1.62 12.70 -7.05
CA LYS A 185 -2.33 13.63 -7.92
C LYS A 185 -1.34 14.17 -8.95
N ASP A 186 -1.69 14.10 -10.23
CA ASP A 186 -0.93 14.76 -11.27
C ASP A 186 -1.21 16.28 -11.21
N LEU A 187 -0.30 16.97 -10.54
CA LEU A 187 -0.41 18.41 -10.36
C LEU A 187 -0.22 19.18 -11.69
N THR A 188 0.58 18.64 -12.60
CA THR A 188 0.80 19.25 -13.92
C THR A 188 -0.48 19.18 -14.75
N MET A 189 -1.20 18.06 -14.71
CA MET A 189 -2.50 17.93 -15.37
C MET A 189 -3.56 18.84 -14.72
N LEU A 190 -3.55 18.99 -13.40
CA LEU A 190 -4.44 19.89 -12.68
C LEU A 190 -4.16 21.35 -13.03
N ALA A 191 -2.88 21.72 -13.16
CA ALA A 191 -2.45 23.05 -13.61
C ALA A 191 -2.96 23.35 -15.03
N LYS A 192 -2.75 22.41 -15.99
CA LYS A 192 -3.25 22.53 -17.37
C LYS A 192 -4.78 22.68 -17.44
N LYS A 193 -5.52 22.14 -16.48
CA LYS A 193 -6.98 22.27 -16.36
C LYS A 193 -7.44 23.50 -15.57
N GLY A 194 -6.52 24.34 -15.12
CA GLY A 194 -6.84 25.53 -14.31
C GLY A 194 -7.46 25.22 -12.95
N ARG A 195 -7.16 24.05 -12.39
CA ARG A 195 -7.72 23.57 -11.11
C ARG A 195 -6.81 23.77 -9.90
N LEU A 196 -5.70 24.47 -10.08
CA LEU A 196 -4.81 24.86 -8.99
C LEU A 196 -5.04 26.35 -8.69
N ASP A 197 -4.99 26.69 -7.40
CA ASP A 197 -5.09 28.08 -6.97
C ASP A 197 -3.86 28.88 -7.44
N PRO A 198 -4.03 30.14 -7.84
CA PRO A 198 -2.92 30.99 -8.26
C PRO A 198 -1.99 31.24 -7.05
N ILE A 199 -0.71 30.94 -7.23
CA ILE A 199 0.29 31.05 -6.16
C ILE A 199 1.08 32.31 -6.33
N THR A 200 0.96 33.22 -5.36
CA THR A 200 1.69 34.46 -5.32
C THR A 200 2.90 34.36 -4.39
N GLY A 201 4.06 34.82 -4.83
CA GLY A 201 5.31 34.77 -4.07
C GLY A 201 6.03 33.42 -4.14
N ARG A 202 7.06 33.26 -3.31
CA ARG A 202 7.91 32.04 -3.24
C ARG A 202 8.68 31.74 -4.54
N ASP A 203 8.99 32.74 -5.34
CA ASP A 203 9.70 32.57 -6.62
C ASP A 203 11.12 32.03 -6.42
N LYS A 204 11.80 32.49 -5.38
CA LYS A 204 13.17 32.06 -5.05
C LYS A 204 13.22 30.57 -4.70
N GLU A 205 12.25 30.09 -3.91
CA GLU A 205 12.15 28.68 -3.51
C GLU A 205 11.80 27.80 -4.71
N ARG A 206 10.86 28.22 -5.57
CA ARG A 206 10.51 27.52 -6.81
C ARG A 206 11.70 27.43 -7.75
N GLU A 207 12.41 28.53 -7.97
CA GLU A 207 13.59 28.55 -8.82
C GLU A 207 14.70 27.64 -8.28
N ARG A 208 14.88 27.61 -6.95
CA ARG A 208 15.83 26.71 -6.30
C ARG A 208 15.47 25.23 -6.51
N VAL A 209 14.18 24.88 -6.43
CA VAL A 209 13.70 23.52 -6.72
C VAL A 209 13.97 23.14 -8.18
N ILE A 210 13.67 24.05 -9.13
CA ILE A 210 13.95 23.85 -10.55
C ILE A 210 15.45 23.60 -10.79
N GLN A 211 16.32 24.42 -10.19
CA GLN A 211 17.78 24.25 -10.29
C GLN A 211 18.25 22.90 -9.76
N ILE A 212 17.67 22.40 -8.66
CA ILE A 212 18.03 21.09 -8.09
C ILE A 212 17.53 19.96 -9.01
N LEU A 213 16.30 20.03 -9.49
CA LEU A 213 15.73 19.03 -10.39
C LEU A 213 16.48 18.95 -11.72
N SER A 214 17.04 20.06 -12.20
CA SER A 214 17.81 20.13 -13.45
C SER A 214 19.24 19.59 -13.34
N ARG A 215 19.69 19.11 -12.18
CA ARG A 215 21.02 18.52 -11.99
C ARG A 215 21.07 17.10 -12.55
N ARG A 216 22.24 16.70 -13.05
CA ARG A 216 22.48 15.30 -13.49
C ARG A 216 22.52 14.31 -12.32
N THR A 217 22.97 14.74 -11.14
CA THR A 217 23.09 13.95 -9.93
C THR A 217 22.59 14.77 -8.75
N LYS A 218 22.15 14.13 -7.66
CA LYS A 218 21.60 14.79 -6.45
C LYS A 218 20.44 15.74 -6.77
N ASN A 219 19.54 15.29 -7.65
CA ASN A 219 18.38 16.04 -8.14
C ASN A 219 17.10 15.86 -7.32
N ASN A 220 17.21 15.40 -6.07
CA ASN A 220 16.07 15.20 -5.17
C ASN A 220 15.92 16.39 -4.20
N PRO A 221 15.08 17.40 -4.49
CA PRO A 221 14.83 18.50 -3.58
C PRO A 221 13.99 18.03 -2.38
N CYS A 222 14.31 18.54 -1.19
CA CYS A 222 13.54 18.34 0.02
C CYS A 222 13.10 19.70 0.57
N LEU A 223 11.78 19.89 0.75
CA LEU A 223 11.19 21.09 1.34
C LEU A 223 10.99 20.88 2.84
N ILE A 224 11.76 21.59 3.65
CA ILE A 224 11.72 21.53 5.12
C ILE A 224 11.08 22.80 5.66
N GLY A 225 10.26 22.66 6.69
CA GLY A 225 9.61 23.79 7.36
C GLY A 225 8.44 23.34 8.23
N GLU A 226 7.92 24.24 9.05
CA GLU A 226 6.78 23.97 9.93
C GLU A 226 5.49 23.68 9.16
N PRO A 227 4.48 23.03 9.77
CA PRO A 227 3.16 22.88 9.16
C PRO A 227 2.55 24.23 8.81
N GLY A 228 1.93 24.33 7.63
CA GLY A 228 1.25 25.57 7.19
C GLY A 228 2.12 26.62 6.48
N VAL A 229 3.45 26.49 6.45
CA VAL A 229 4.33 27.50 5.80
C VAL A 229 4.29 27.51 4.27
N GLY A 230 3.40 26.73 3.63
CA GLY A 230 3.20 26.74 2.18
C GLY A 230 4.14 25.84 1.38
N LYS A 231 4.65 24.74 1.95
CA LYS A 231 5.48 23.75 1.20
C LYS A 231 4.76 23.17 -0.01
N THR A 232 3.47 22.86 0.13
CA THR A 232 2.63 22.35 -0.96
C THR A 232 2.44 23.40 -2.05
N ALA A 233 2.26 24.66 -1.68
CA ALA A 233 2.14 25.76 -2.64
C ALA A 233 3.38 25.91 -3.53
N VAL A 234 4.59 25.69 -3.01
CA VAL A 234 5.82 25.69 -3.82
C VAL A 234 5.78 24.62 -4.90
N VAL A 235 5.28 23.41 -4.57
CA VAL A 235 5.17 22.29 -5.52
C VAL A 235 4.06 22.54 -6.55
N GLU A 236 2.92 23.07 -6.13
CA GLU A 236 1.81 23.44 -7.02
C GLU A 236 2.23 24.55 -7.99
N GLY A 237 2.97 25.57 -7.50
CA GLY A 237 3.52 26.63 -8.35
C GLY A 237 4.60 26.14 -9.34
N LEU A 238 5.36 25.10 -8.97
CA LEU A 238 6.23 24.42 -9.93
C LEU A 238 5.43 23.71 -11.01
N ALA A 239 4.35 23.01 -10.64
CA ALA A 239 3.47 22.34 -11.60
C ALA A 239 2.81 23.31 -12.57
N GLN A 240 2.43 24.50 -12.13
CA GLN A 240 1.93 25.59 -13.00
C GLN A 240 3.02 26.04 -13.99
N ARG A 241 4.24 26.29 -13.53
CA ARG A 241 5.36 26.66 -14.42
C ARG A 241 5.69 25.59 -15.46
N ILE A 242 5.60 24.31 -15.10
CA ILE A 242 5.77 23.20 -16.04
C ILE A 242 4.62 23.21 -17.07
N ALA A 243 3.37 23.39 -16.61
CA ALA A 243 2.20 23.43 -17.47
C ALA A 243 2.25 24.60 -18.48
N ASP A 244 2.79 25.75 -18.04
CA ASP A 244 2.97 26.95 -18.86
C ASP A 244 4.23 26.89 -19.76
N GLY A 245 5.03 25.81 -19.65
CA GLY A 245 6.28 25.66 -20.39
C GLY A 245 7.42 26.57 -19.93
N ASN A 246 7.26 27.24 -18.78
CA ASN A 246 8.22 28.19 -18.23
C ASN A 246 9.26 27.55 -17.31
N VAL A 247 9.86 26.46 -17.79
CA VAL A 247 10.90 25.66 -17.14
C VAL A 247 11.96 25.23 -18.17
N PRO A 248 13.18 24.84 -17.73
CA PRO A 248 14.19 24.27 -18.63
C PRO A 248 13.65 23.06 -19.39
N GLU A 249 14.17 22.83 -20.62
CA GLU A 249 13.69 21.75 -21.50
C GLU A 249 13.69 20.36 -20.85
N LEU A 250 14.64 20.11 -19.95
CA LEU A 250 14.74 18.87 -19.17
C LEU A 250 13.51 18.55 -18.29
N LEU A 251 12.69 19.56 -17.99
CA LEU A 251 11.51 19.45 -17.13
C LEU A 251 10.18 19.66 -17.88
N LYS A 252 10.21 19.77 -19.21
CA LYS A 252 9.02 20.00 -20.05
C LYS A 252 8.26 18.72 -20.42
N ASP A 253 8.90 17.52 -20.27
CA ASP A 253 8.36 16.19 -20.64
C ASP A 253 7.69 15.45 -19.48
#